data_282c43b95c5da3725e3ceda09b2b8d82
#
_entry.id   282c43b95c5da3725e3ceda09b2b8d82
#
_cell.length_a   1.000
_cell.length_b   1.000
_cell.length_c   1.000
_cell.angle_alpha   90.00
_cell.angle_beta   90.00
_cell.angle_gamma   90.00
#
_symmetry.space_group_name_H-M   'P 1'
#
loop_
_entity.id
_entity.type
_entity.pdbx_description
1 polymer ?
#
loop_
_entity_poly.entity_id
_entity_poly.type
_entity_poly.pdbx_seq_one_letter_code
_entity_poly.pdbx_strand_id
1 'polypeptide(L)'
;MVIPDTPTNRWNRRPRGRVAAVMTEQVQSPEDVQFWFDPLCPWAWITSRWMLEVEKVRPVRADWRMMSLAYLNLIQHEGNGQSPEYMERMSRAWGPIRVVAAAAGHSGPGVLEPLYTAIGTRFHVQGRREDPAVIPEALAETGLPASLAAAADSTDYDQVIKDSHNEAFDDVGLDVGTPVIRIRGHAIFGPVVTPTPRGEAAGRLWDGVALVTETDGFFELKRSRDRKPSFD
;
A
#
# COMPACT_ATOMS: atom_id res chain seq x y z
N MET A 1 10.57 69.97 -61.97
CA MET A 1 9.71 69.56 -60.89
C MET A 1 10.46 68.46 -60.17
N VAL A 2 11.11 68.82 -59.08
CA VAL A 2 12.09 68.00 -58.37
C VAL A 2 11.36 67.37 -57.22
N ILE A 3 11.45 66.04 -57.12
CA ILE A 3 10.94 65.27 -55.99
C ILE A 3 12.05 65.11 -54.99
N PRO A 4 11.89 65.48 -53.72
CA PRO A 4 12.98 65.30 -52.73
C PRO A 4 12.99 63.88 -52.13
N ASP A 5 14.25 63.43 -51.84
CA ASP A 5 14.66 62.17 -51.20
C ASP A 5 14.04 61.97 -49.80
N THR A 6 13.62 60.74 -49.52
CA THR A 6 13.15 60.30 -48.22
C THR A 6 14.30 59.75 -47.37
N PRO A 7 14.43 60.07 -46.07
CA PRO A 7 15.56 59.61 -45.27
C PRO A 7 15.38 58.18 -44.81
N THR A 8 16.47 57.41 -44.95
CA THR A 8 16.64 56.01 -44.51
C THR A 8 16.51 55.86 -43.00
N ASN A 9 15.55 55.09 -42.59
CA ASN A 9 15.27 54.78 -41.18
C ASN A 9 16.25 53.69 -40.66
N ARG A 10 17.17 54.09 -39.81
CA ARG A 10 18.15 53.21 -39.16
C ARG A 10 17.44 52.36 -38.10
N TRP A 11 17.25 51.09 -38.37
CA TRP A 11 16.71 50.13 -37.42
C TRP A 11 17.64 49.92 -36.23
N ASN A 12 17.27 50.43 -35.08
CA ASN A 12 17.95 50.24 -33.82
C ASN A 12 17.67 48.80 -33.35
N ARG A 13 18.60 47.86 -33.61
CA ARG A 13 18.58 46.49 -33.12
C ARG A 13 18.95 46.49 -31.64
N ARG A 14 17.99 46.44 -30.73
CA ARG A 14 18.22 46.10 -29.37
C ARG A 14 18.57 44.61 -29.30
N PRO A 15 19.59 44.19 -28.52
CA PRO A 15 19.85 42.75 -28.30
C PRO A 15 18.71 42.16 -27.49
N ARG A 16 18.07 41.12 -28.03
CA ARG A 16 17.13 40.30 -27.27
C ARG A 16 17.93 39.53 -26.22
N GLY A 17 17.88 40.00 -24.97
CA GLY A 17 18.34 39.23 -23.83
C GLY A 17 17.56 37.92 -23.81
N ARG A 18 18.26 36.79 -23.88
CA ARG A 18 17.71 35.47 -23.51
C ARG A 18 17.36 35.54 -22.03
N VAL A 19 16.08 35.67 -21.72
CA VAL A 19 15.59 35.32 -20.39
C VAL A 19 15.67 33.80 -20.35
N ALA A 20 16.68 33.28 -19.67
CA ALA A 20 16.72 31.89 -19.29
C ALA A 20 15.53 31.72 -18.33
N ALA A 21 14.48 31.04 -18.78
CA ALA A 21 13.42 30.56 -17.91
C ALA A 21 14.11 29.57 -16.96
N VAL A 22 14.34 30.00 -15.73
CA VAL A 22 14.64 29.10 -14.61
C VAL A 22 13.37 28.29 -14.43
N MET A 23 13.33 27.09 -15.02
CA MET A 23 12.35 26.08 -14.66
C MET A 23 12.66 25.71 -13.21
N THR A 24 12.00 26.34 -12.27
CA THR A 24 11.86 25.82 -10.91
C THR A 24 11.14 24.51 -11.05
N GLU A 25 11.87 23.41 -10.97
CA GLU A 25 11.34 22.07 -10.77
C GLU A 25 10.52 22.14 -9.47
N GLN A 26 9.22 22.25 -9.60
CA GLN A 26 8.34 22.14 -8.45
C GLN A 26 8.46 20.70 -7.99
N VAL A 27 9.18 20.48 -6.89
CA VAL A 27 9.18 19.22 -6.16
C VAL A 27 7.73 19.03 -5.71
N GLN A 28 6.97 18.26 -6.48
CA GLN A 28 5.62 17.85 -6.08
C GLN A 28 5.75 17.06 -4.77
N SER A 29 4.96 17.44 -3.75
CA SER A 29 4.84 16.62 -2.55
C SER A 29 4.39 15.21 -2.97
N PRO A 30 4.93 14.16 -2.35
CA PRO A 30 4.49 12.80 -2.64
C PRO A 30 2.99 12.64 -2.52
N GLU A 31 2.40 11.89 -3.43
CA GLU A 31 1.00 11.50 -3.37
C GLU A 31 0.82 10.42 -2.30
N ASP A 32 -0.09 10.64 -1.35
CA ASP A 32 -0.42 9.65 -0.33
C ASP A 32 -1.36 8.58 -0.92
N VAL A 33 -0.99 7.31 -0.74
CA VAL A 33 -1.70 6.14 -1.24
C VAL A 33 -2.02 5.23 -0.08
N GLN A 34 -3.30 5.02 0.21
CA GLN A 34 -3.68 4.10 1.29
C GLN A 34 -3.46 2.66 0.85
N PHE A 35 -2.83 1.88 1.71
CA PHE A 35 -2.49 0.47 1.46
C PHE A 35 -2.92 -0.40 2.65
N TRP A 36 -3.96 -1.22 2.44
CA TRP A 36 -4.45 -2.14 3.46
C TRP A 36 -3.77 -3.50 3.38
N PHE A 37 -3.28 -3.96 4.52
CA PHE A 37 -2.57 -5.24 4.64
C PHE A 37 -3.07 -6.08 5.80
N ASP A 38 -2.93 -7.39 5.66
CA ASP A 38 -2.96 -8.36 6.75
C ASP A 38 -1.59 -9.07 6.79
N PRO A 39 -0.92 -9.16 7.96
CA PRO A 39 0.38 -9.84 8.07
C PRO A 39 0.39 -11.29 7.58
N LEU A 40 -0.75 -11.95 7.59
CA LEU A 40 -0.89 -13.34 7.14
C LEU A 40 -1.03 -13.50 5.62
N CYS A 41 -1.29 -12.41 4.88
CA CYS A 41 -1.52 -12.49 3.44
C CYS A 41 -0.23 -12.48 2.63
N PRO A 42 0.12 -13.58 1.93
CA PRO A 42 1.35 -13.61 1.11
C PRO A 42 1.28 -12.67 -0.10
N TRP A 43 0.07 -12.41 -0.63
CA TRP A 43 -0.10 -11.50 -1.76
C TRP A 43 0.02 -10.04 -1.34
N ALA A 44 -0.57 -9.66 -0.21
CA ALA A 44 -0.36 -8.32 0.35
C ALA A 44 1.12 -8.08 0.68
N TRP A 45 1.83 -9.11 1.16
CA TRP A 45 3.28 -9.03 1.38
C TRP A 45 4.03 -8.64 0.10
N ILE A 46 3.84 -9.36 -1.01
CA ILE A 46 4.51 -9.07 -2.28
C ILE A 46 4.14 -7.67 -2.79
N THR A 47 2.87 -7.31 -2.72
CA THR A 47 2.41 -5.99 -3.18
C THR A 47 2.94 -4.86 -2.30
N SER A 48 3.10 -5.10 -0.99
CA SER A 48 3.74 -4.13 -0.10
C SER A 48 5.21 -3.88 -0.47
N ARG A 49 5.93 -4.94 -0.84
CA ARG A 49 7.32 -4.81 -1.33
C ARG A 49 7.37 -4.05 -2.65
N TRP A 50 6.39 -4.28 -3.53
CA TRP A 50 6.24 -3.49 -4.75
C TRP A 50 5.97 -2.01 -4.44
N MET A 51 5.10 -1.66 -3.48
CA MET A 51 4.86 -0.27 -3.08
C MET A 51 6.14 0.43 -2.63
N LEU A 52 6.96 -0.23 -1.81
CA LEU A 52 8.26 0.32 -1.40
C LEU A 52 9.25 0.49 -2.57
N GLU A 53 9.14 -0.29 -3.64
CA GLU A 53 9.91 -0.07 -4.87
C GLU A 53 9.35 1.10 -5.68
N VAL A 54 8.03 1.29 -5.70
CA VAL A 54 7.38 2.43 -6.37
C VAL A 54 7.81 3.76 -5.74
N GLU A 55 7.83 3.85 -4.42
CA GLU A 55 8.26 5.05 -3.68
C GLU A 55 9.68 5.52 -4.06
N LYS A 56 10.55 4.60 -4.51
CA LYS A 56 11.92 4.94 -4.95
C LYS A 56 11.97 5.61 -6.33
N VAL A 57 10.93 5.42 -7.16
CA VAL A 57 10.93 5.80 -8.58
C VAL A 57 9.72 6.65 -9.00
N ARG A 58 8.78 6.88 -8.10
CA ARG A 58 7.61 7.76 -8.30
C ARG A 58 7.39 8.61 -7.05
N PRO A 59 6.85 9.82 -7.18
CA PRO A 59 6.55 10.71 -6.06
C PRO A 59 5.27 10.28 -5.35
N VAL A 60 5.28 9.08 -4.74
CA VAL A 60 4.17 8.51 -3.98
C VAL A 60 4.66 8.05 -2.62
N ARG A 61 3.75 7.96 -1.66
CA ARG A 61 4.01 7.45 -0.31
C ARG A 61 2.83 6.58 0.15
N ALA A 62 3.12 5.37 0.66
CA ALA A 62 2.10 4.51 1.22
C ALA A 62 1.68 4.99 2.62
N ASP A 63 0.40 5.22 2.79
CA ASP A 63 -0.28 5.34 4.08
C ASP A 63 -0.79 3.96 4.47
N TRP A 64 -0.05 3.33 5.38
CA TRP A 64 -0.27 1.93 5.76
C TRP A 64 -1.49 1.79 6.65
N ARG A 65 -2.38 0.85 6.30
CA ARG A 65 -3.66 0.60 6.97
C ARG A 65 -3.82 -0.88 7.28
N MET A 66 -4.55 -1.18 8.33
CA MET A 66 -4.81 -2.54 8.79
C MET A 66 -6.09 -3.10 8.18
N MET A 67 -6.09 -4.39 7.83
CA MET A 67 -7.29 -5.17 7.58
C MET A 67 -7.11 -6.57 8.15
N SER A 68 -8.19 -7.34 8.28
CA SER A 68 -8.14 -8.71 8.78
C SER A 68 -8.78 -9.70 7.80
N LEU A 69 -7.98 -10.65 7.31
CA LEU A 69 -8.49 -11.79 6.54
C LEU A 69 -9.37 -12.71 7.40
N ALA A 70 -9.07 -12.81 8.70
CA ALA A 70 -9.93 -13.58 9.60
C ALA A 70 -11.32 -12.97 9.69
N TYR A 71 -11.42 -11.65 9.82
CA TYR A 71 -12.69 -10.93 9.84
C TYR A 71 -13.42 -11.06 8.50
N LEU A 72 -12.74 -10.84 7.39
CA LEU A 72 -13.30 -11.02 6.05
C LEU A 72 -13.88 -12.42 5.85
N ASN A 73 -13.10 -13.46 6.19
CA ASN A 73 -13.55 -14.84 6.05
C ASN A 73 -14.78 -15.15 6.94
N LEU A 74 -14.86 -14.58 8.14
CA LEU A 74 -16.03 -14.74 9.01
C LEU A 74 -17.29 -14.11 8.38
N ILE A 75 -17.16 -12.90 7.81
CA ILE A 75 -18.27 -12.22 7.12
C ILE A 75 -18.70 -13.00 5.86
N GLN A 76 -17.74 -13.36 5.00
CA GLN A 76 -18.03 -14.09 3.74
C GLN A 76 -18.69 -15.45 3.95
N HIS A 77 -18.48 -16.07 5.10
CA HIS A 77 -19.01 -17.40 5.43
C HIS A 77 -20.07 -17.36 6.51
N GLU A 78 -20.61 -16.20 6.85
CA GLU A 78 -21.68 -16.06 7.84
C GLU A 78 -22.90 -16.92 7.44
N GLY A 79 -23.41 -17.70 8.40
CA GLY A 79 -24.54 -18.60 8.15
C GLY A 79 -24.22 -19.97 7.52
N ASN A 80 -22.96 -20.25 7.15
CA ASN A 80 -22.57 -21.50 6.47
C ASN A 80 -22.15 -22.65 7.42
N GLY A 81 -22.47 -22.60 8.72
CA GLY A 81 -22.21 -23.69 9.67
C GLY A 81 -20.73 -24.04 9.77
N GLN A 82 -19.91 -23.14 10.31
CA GLN A 82 -18.45 -23.32 10.40
C GLN A 82 -18.07 -24.42 11.40
N SER A 83 -17.07 -25.25 11.05
CA SER A 83 -16.57 -26.26 11.98
C SER A 83 -15.82 -25.62 13.16
N PRO A 84 -15.75 -26.28 14.33
CA PRO A 84 -14.99 -25.79 15.47
C PRO A 84 -13.51 -25.52 15.11
N GLU A 85 -12.90 -26.36 14.29
CA GLU A 85 -11.50 -26.23 13.84
C GLU A 85 -11.31 -25.00 12.95
N TYR A 86 -12.31 -24.68 12.11
CA TYR A 86 -12.29 -23.44 11.30
C TYR A 86 -12.34 -22.21 12.21
N MET A 87 -13.25 -22.20 13.17
CA MET A 87 -13.41 -21.09 14.13
C MET A 87 -12.15 -20.88 14.98
N GLU A 88 -11.54 -21.96 15.45
CA GLU A 88 -10.26 -21.90 16.18
C GLU A 88 -9.14 -21.33 15.30
N ARG A 89 -9.05 -21.75 14.03
CA ARG A 89 -8.07 -21.20 13.08
C ARG A 89 -8.28 -19.71 12.84
N MET A 90 -9.54 -19.27 12.66
CA MET A 90 -9.87 -17.86 12.50
C MET A 90 -9.53 -17.06 13.75
N SER A 91 -9.82 -17.58 14.93
CA SER A 91 -9.46 -16.94 16.21
C SER A 91 -7.94 -16.70 16.30
N ARG A 92 -7.12 -17.72 15.99
CA ARG A 92 -5.66 -17.56 15.98
C ARG A 92 -5.17 -16.58 14.90
N ALA A 93 -5.85 -16.51 13.77
CA ALA A 93 -5.48 -15.62 12.68
C ALA A 93 -5.65 -14.12 13.00
N TRP A 94 -6.39 -13.78 14.04
CA TRP A 94 -6.46 -12.40 14.54
C TRP A 94 -5.20 -11.95 15.26
N GLY A 95 -4.42 -12.88 15.84
CA GLY A 95 -3.30 -12.55 16.73
C GLY A 95 -2.31 -11.54 16.12
N PRO A 96 -1.71 -11.79 14.96
CA PRO A 96 -0.71 -10.89 14.39
C PRO A 96 -1.24 -9.48 14.11
N ILE A 97 -2.47 -9.34 13.60
CA ILE A 97 -3.03 -8.01 13.29
C ILE A 97 -3.43 -7.24 14.55
N ARG A 98 -3.84 -7.94 15.63
CA ARG A 98 -4.07 -7.32 16.94
C ARG A 98 -2.81 -6.73 17.53
N VAL A 99 -1.66 -7.41 17.39
CA VAL A 99 -0.36 -6.87 17.82
C VAL A 99 -0.01 -5.62 17.03
N VAL A 100 -0.24 -5.63 15.72
CA VAL A 100 -0.03 -4.46 14.86
C VAL A 100 -0.91 -3.30 15.28
N ALA A 101 -2.19 -3.56 15.59
CA ALA A 101 -3.11 -2.52 16.08
C ALA A 101 -2.70 -1.96 17.45
N ALA A 102 -2.27 -2.83 18.38
CA ALA A 102 -1.75 -2.41 19.67
C ALA A 102 -0.50 -1.53 19.53
N ALA A 103 0.41 -1.91 18.64
CA ALA A 103 1.61 -1.14 18.36
C ALA A 103 1.29 0.25 17.77
N ALA A 104 0.34 0.31 16.84
CA ALA A 104 -0.13 1.59 16.29
C ALA A 104 -0.79 2.48 17.34
N GLY A 105 -1.59 1.91 18.24
CA GLY A 105 -2.19 2.62 19.38
C GLY A 105 -1.16 3.12 20.37
N HIS A 106 -0.05 2.38 20.56
CA HIS A 106 1.03 2.76 21.48
C HIS A 106 1.95 3.85 20.90
N SER A 107 2.35 3.74 19.63
CA SER A 107 3.44 4.54 19.04
C SER A 107 3.02 5.35 17.80
N GLY A 108 1.73 5.32 17.45
CA GLY A 108 1.21 5.98 16.26
C GLY A 108 1.35 5.14 14.97
N PRO A 109 0.74 5.59 13.85
CA PRO A 109 0.69 4.83 12.61
C PRO A 109 2.05 4.60 11.94
N GLY A 110 3.06 5.40 12.26
CA GLY A 110 4.41 5.27 11.69
C GLY A 110 5.11 3.94 11.99
N VAL A 111 4.60 3.14 12.95
CA VAL A 111 5.15 1.81 13.25
C VAL A 111 4.60 0.70 12.35
N LEU A 112 3.52 0.98 11.59
CA LEU A 112 2.83 -0.05 10.81
C LEU A 112 3.74 -0.70 9.77
N GLU A 113 4.42 0.10 8.94
CA GLU A 113 5.32 -0.41 7.91
C GLU A 113 6.50 -1.19 8.49
N PRO A 114 7.31 -0.64 9.42
CA PRO A 114 8.47 -1.37 9.95
C PRO A 114 8.05 -2.64 10.69
N LEU A 115 6.99 -2.62 11.49
CA LEU A 115 6.51 -3.82 12.19
C LEU A 115 5.95 -4.86 11.21
N TYR A 116 5.17 -4.43 10.20
CA TYR A 116 4.71 -5.33 9.15
C TYR A 116 5.89 -5.95 8.39
N THR A 117 6.91 -5.17 8.09
CA THR A 117 8.13 -5.66 7.45
C THR A 117 8.86 -6.70 8.30
N ALA A 118 9.01 -6.46 9.60
CA ALA A 118 9.65 -7.39 10.52
C ALA A 118 8.87 -8.71 10.65
N ILE A 119 7.55 -8.64 10.82
CA ILE A 119 6.68 -9.83 10.89
C ILE A 119 6.65 -10.58 9.57
N GLY A 120 6.38 -9.87 8.47
CA GLY A 120 6.20 -10.46 7.15
C GLY A 120 7.48 -11.11 6.61
N THR A 121 8.65 -10.56 6.90
CA THR A 121 9.95 -11.20 6.59
C THR A 121 10.04 -12.58 7.25
N ARG A 122 9.67 -12.66 8.52
CA ARG A 122 9.71 -13.94 9.25
C ARG A 122 8.66 -14.92 8.76
N PHE A 123 7.44 -14.44 8.51
CA PHE A 123 6.34 -15.28 8.06
C PHE A 123 6.51 -15.79 6.62
N HIS A 124 6.88 -14.92 5.70
CA HIS A 124 6.83 -15.22 4.28
C HIS A 124 8.19 -15.61 3.70
N VAL A 125 9.27 -14.87 4.06
CA VAL A 125 10.60 -15.15 3.52
C VAL A 125 11.28 -16.27 4.29
N GLN A 126 11.19 -16.26 5.63
CA GLN A 126 11.82 -17.27 6.48
C GLN A 126 10.93 -18.48 6.76
N GLY A 127 9.64 -18.45 6.38
CA GLY A 127 8.71 -19.56 6.58
C GLY A 127 8.34 -19.85 8.06
N ARG A 128 8.54 -18.90 8.96
CA ARG A 128 8.38 -19.07 10.42
C ARG A 128 6.99 -18.70 10.93
N ARG A 129 5.94 -18.97 10.15
CA ARG A 129 4.57 -18.52 10.45
C ARG A 129 4.02 -19.04 11.78
N GLU A 130 4.36 -20.28 12.14
CA GLU A 130 3.85 -20.95 13.35
C GLU A 130 4.82 -20.81 14.54
N ASP A 131 5.92 -20.08 14.38
CA ASP A 131 6.93 -19.88 15.42
C ASP A 131 6.50 -18.76 16.38
N PRO A 132 6.25 -19.09 17.68
CA PRO A 132 5.80 -18.10 18.66
C PRO A 132 6.83 -17.01 18.95
N ALA A 133 8.11 -17.22 18.59
CA ALA A 133 9.17 -16.21 18.78
C ALA A 133 9.06 -15.04 17.77
N VAL A 134 8.33 -15.20 16.66
CA VAL A 134 8.28 -14.20 15.58
C VAL A 134 7.79 -12.85 16.08
N ILE A 135 6.68 -12.82 16.80
CA ILE A 135 6.10 -11.57 17.29
C ILE A 135 7.02 -10.85 18.29
N PRO A 136 7.54 -11.51 19.35
CA PRO A 136 8.51 -10.89 20.25
C PRO A 136 9.76 -10.37 19.54
N GLU A 137 10.33 -11.13 18.61
CA GLU A 137 11.49 -10.71 17.83
C GLU A 137 11.21 -9.50 16.94
N ALA A 138 10.02 -9.44 16.28
CA ALA A 138 9.63 -8.32 15.44
C ALA A 138 9.42 -7.04 16.26
N LEU A 139 8.80 -7.15 17.42
CA LEU A 139 8.67 -6.03 18.38
C LEU A 139 10.03 -5.51 18.82
N ALA A 140 10.95 -6.41 19.19
CA ALA A 140 12.30 -6.02 19.60
C ALA A 140 13.08 -5.34 18.46
N GLU A 141 13.00 -5.85 17.23
CA GLU A 141 13.65 -5.28 16.03
C GLU A 141 13.17 -3.86 15.77
N THR A 142 11.88 -3.60 16.00
CA THR A 142 11.26 -2.29 15.76
C THR A 142 11.30 -1.36 17.00
N GLY A 143 11.96 -1.75 18.06
CA GLY A 143 12.10 -0.96 19.30
C GLY A 143 10.79 -0.83 20.09
N LEU A 144 9.83 -1.72 19.87
CA LEU A 144 8.54 -1.70 20.52
C LEU A 144 8.55 -2.57 21.81
N PRO A 145 7.72 -2.21 22.81
CA PRO A 145 7.65 -2.99 24.06
C PRO A 145 7.22 -4.44 23.82
N ALA A 146 7.95 -5.39 24.40
CA ALA A 146 7.62 -6.82 24.33
C ALA A 146 6.21 -7.14 24.87
N SER A 147 5.70 -6.33 25.80
CA SER A 147 4.35 -6.48 26.38
C SER A 147 3.24 -6.40 25.35
N LEU A 148 3.47 -5.73 24.20
CA LEU A 148 2.50 -5.64 23.10
C LEU A 148 2.18 -7.01 22.48
N ALA A 149 3.04 -8.02 22.67
CA ALA A 149 2.76 -9.38 22.21
C ALA A 149 1.49 -9.98 22.84
N ALA A 150 1.13 -9.58 24.06
CA ALA A 150 -0.08 -10.04 24.74
C ALA A 150 -1.38 -9.58 24.01
N ALA A 151 -1.31 -8.56 23.18
CA ALA A 151 -2.43 -8.11 22.37
C ALA A 151 -2.95 -9.18 21.40
N ALA A 152 -2.11 -10.17 21.04
CA ALA A 152 -2.53 -11.28 20.16
C ALA A 152 -3.79 -12.00 20.67
N ASP A 153 -3.93 -12.11 21.97
CA ASP A 153 -5.04 -12.81 22.63
C ASP A 153 -6.14 -11.86 23.15
N SER A 154 -5.99 -10.54 22.98
CA SER A 154 -6.98 -9.54 23.42
C SER A 154 -7.92 -9.12 22.29
N THR A 155 -9.23 -9.07 22.59
CA THR A 155 -10.23 -8.53 21.66
C THR A 155 -10.38 -7.01 21.73
N ASP A 156 -9.62 -6.32 22.58
CA ASP A 156 -9.70 -4.86 22.77
C ASP A 156 -9.36 -4.08 21.48
N TYR A 157 -8.62 -4.72 20.56
CA TYR A 157 -8.19 -4.12 19.30
C TYR A 157 -9.11 -4.46 18.12
N ASP A 158 -10.10 -5.33 18.31
CA ASP A 158 -10.94 -5.83 17.20
C ASP A 158 -11.73 -4.71 16.53
N GLN A 159 -12.21 -3.74 17.31
CA GLN A 159 -13.03 -2.67 16.76
C GLN A 159 -12.23 -1.76 15.82
N VAL A 160 -11.05 -1.31 16.22
CA VAL A 160 -10.21 -0.46 15.38
C VAL A 160 -9.75 -1.19 14.11
N ILE A 161 -9.54 -2.51 14.18
CA ILE A 161 -9.21 -3.33 13.01
C ILE A 161 -10.42 -3.42 12.08
N LYS A 162 -11.62 -3.66 12.61
CA LYS A 162 -12.87 -3.73 11.84
C LYS A 162 -13.18 -2.40 11.15
N ASP A 163 -13.01 -1.28 11.85
CA ASP A 163 -13.25 0.06 11.30
C ASP A 163 -12.32 0.32 10.11
N SER A 164 -11.02 0.07 10.26
CA SER A 164 -10.05 0.19 9.17
C SER A 164 -10.30 -0.80 8.02
N HIS A 165 -10.73 -2.03 8.34
CA HIS A 165 -11.11 -3.04 7.36
C HIS A 165 -12.32 -2.59 6.54
N ASN A 166 -13.38 -2.13 7.20
CA ASN A 166 -14.61 -1.70 6.52
C ASN A 166 -14.33 -0.51 5.60
N GLU A 167 -13.48 0.45 6.02
CA GLU A 167 -13.04 1.54 5.16
C GLU A 167 -12.43 1.05 3.83
N ALA A 168 -11.67 -0.06 3.85
CA ALA A 168 -11.12 -0.66 2.65
C ALA A 168 -12.19 -1.29 1.75
N PHE A 169 -13.17 -1.97 2.35
CA PHE A 169 -14.10 -2.83 1.65
C PHE A 169 -15.41 -2.13 1.23
N ASP A 170 -15.70 -0.95 1.76
CA ASP A 170 -16.86 -0.15 1.35
C ASP A 170 -16.85 0.16 -0.16
N ASP A 171 -15.66 0.32 -0.76
CA ASP A 171 -15.52 0.65 -2.17
C ASP A 171 -15.29 -0.58 -3.08
N VAL A 172 -14.66 -1.66 -2.56
CA VAL A 172 -14.27 -2.82 -3.39
C VAL A 172 -15.19 -4.03 -3.23
N GLY A 173 -16.11 -3.99 -2.26
CA GLY A 173 -17.01 -5.11 -1.96
C GLY A 173 -16.35 -6.25 -1.19
N LEU A 174 -17.15 -7.24 -0.76
CA LEU A 174 -16.72 -8.33 0.12
C LEU A 174 -16.29 -9.60 -0.64
N ASP A 175 -16.38 -9.65 -1.96
CA ASP A 175 -16.04 -10.80 -2.80
C ASP A 175 -14.57 -10.85 -3.23
N VAL A 176 -13.78 -9.94 -2.70
CA VAL A 176 -12.33 -9.84 -2.92
C VAL A 176 -11.55 -10.12 -1.64
N GLY A 177 -10.23 -10.15 -1.73
CA GLY A 177 -9.33 -10.30 -0.59
C GLY A 177 -8.43 -9.08 -0.39
N THR A 178 -7.19 -9.31 -0.02
CA THR A 178 -6.16 -8.29 0.13
C THR A 178 -4.97 -8.60 -0.81
N PRO A 179 -4.20 -7.63 -1.29
CA PRO A 179 -4.17 -6.21 -0.89
C PRO A 179 -5.33 -5.38 -1.46
N VAL A 180 -5.67 -4.30 -0.76
CA VAL A 180 -6.49 -3.21 -1.27
C VAL A 180 -5.66 -1.94 -1.24
N ILE A 181 -5.71 -1.14 -2.29
CA ILE A 181 -5.09 0.18 -2.36
C ILE A 181 -6.13 1.22 -2.73
N ARG A 182 -5.97 2.45 -2.21
CA ARG A 182 -6.79 3.60 -2.63
C ARG A 182 -5.87 4.69 -3.16
N ILE A 183 -6.12 5.11 -4.39
CA ILE A 183 -5.38 6.11 -5.14
C ILE A 183 -6.35 7.23 -5.46
N ARG A 184 -6.06 8.46 -5.03
CA ARG A 184 -6.89 9.65 -5.31
C ARG A 184 -8.39 9.45 -5.01
N GLY A 185 -8.70 8.73 -3.94
CA GLY A 185 -10.08 8.48 -3.51
C GLY A 185 -10.77 7.27 -4.14
N HIS A 186 -10.14 6.57 -5.08
CA HIS A 186 -10.67 5.36 -5.70
C HIS A 186 -9.94 4.12 -5.19
N ALA A 187 -10.66 3.18 -4.61
CA ALA A 187 -10.09 1.92 -4.13
C ALA A 187 -10.16 0.82 -5.19
N ILE A 188 -9.17 -0.06 -5.19
CA ILE A 188 -9.08 -1.23 -6.05
C ILE A 188 -8.50 -2.41 -5.27
N PHE A 189 -9.00 -3.62 -5.54
CA PHE A 189 -8.36 -4.85 -5.10
C PHE A 189 -7.12 -5.14 -5.96
N GLY A 190 -5.97 -5.29 -5.33
CA GLY A 190 -4.71 -5.55 -6.02
C GLY A 190 -3.75 -4.35 -6.02
N PRO A 191 -2.75 -4.37 -6.95
CA PRO A 191 -2.46 -5.44 -7.90
C PRO A 191 -1.95 -6.72 -7.22
N VAL A 192 -2.44 -7.88 -7.65
CA VAL A 192 -1.90 -9.17 -7.22
C VAL A 192 -0.80 -9.57 -8.18
N VAL A 193 0.44 -9.50 -7.73
CA VAL A 193 1.65 -9.65 -8.57
C VAL A 193 2.66 -10.59 -7.92
N THR A 194 3.42 -11.32 -8.73
CA THR A 194 4.56 -12.16 -8.30
C THR A 194 5.47 -12.48 -9.49
N PRO A 195 6.82 -12.46 -9.35
CA PRO A 195 7.57 -11.91 -8.19
C PRO A 195 7.37 -10.39 -8.05
N THR A 196 7.93 -9.78 -7.00
CA THR A 196 7.91 -8.33 -6.80
C THR A 196 8.58 -7.59 -7.94
N PRO A 197 7.88 -6.74 -8.72
CA PRO A 197 8.54 -5.85 -9.68
C PRO A 197 9.45 -4.85 -8.95
N ARG A 198 10.63 -4.56 -9.54
CA ARG A 198 11.63 -3.68 -8.93
C ARG A 198 11.99 -2.51 -9.84
N GLY A 199 12.47 -1.42 -9.23
CA GLY A 199 12.94 -0.24 -9.93
C GLY A 199 11.90 0.29 -10.93
N GLU A 200 12.32 0.66 -12.15
CA GLU A 200 11.42 1.23 -13.16
C GLU A 200 10.29 0.27 -13.61
N ALA A 201 10.47 -1.04 -13.48
CA ALA A 201 9.38 -1.98 -13.74
C ALA A 201 8.25 -1.86 -12.70
N ALA A 202 8.61 -1.55 -11.44
CA ALA A 202 7.63 -1.23 -10.40
C ALA A 202 6.89 0.07 -10.72
N GLY A 203 7.62 1.12 -11.16
CA GLY A 203 7.05 2.40 -11.56
C GLY A 203 6.07 2.27 -12.72
N ARG A 204 6.43 1.55 -13.78
CA ARG A 204 5.52 1.32 -14.91
C ARG A 204 4.25 0.56 -14.54
N LEU A 205 4.35 -0.42 -13.63
CA LEU A 205 3.14 -1.09 -13.13
C LEU A 205 2.27 -0.12 -12.33
N TRP A 206 2.89 0.74 -11.50
CA TRP A 206 2.18 1.79 -10.76
C TRP A 206 1.43 2.73 -11.70
N ASP A 207 2.11 3.26 -12.73
CA ASP A 207 1.50 4.18 -13.70
C ASP A 207 0.24 3.56 -14.34
N GLY A 208 0.32 2.26 -14.71
CA GLY A 208 -0.83 1.53 -15.26
C GLY A 208 -1.96 1.32 -14.24
N VAL A 209 -1.62 0.97 -12.99
CA VAL A 209 -2.62 0.77 -11.92
C VAL A 209 -3.32 2.08 -11.59
N ALA A 210 -2.57 3.18 -11.41
CA ALA A 210 -3.15 4.49 -11.15
C ALA A 210 -4.12 4.92 -12.27
N LEU A 211 -3.69 4.75 -13.53
CA LEU A 211 -4.50 5.11 -14.69
C LEU A 211 -5.83 4.33 -14.77
N VAL A 212 -5.80 3.02 -14.54
CA VAL A 212 -7.04 2.21 -14.58
C VAL A 212 -7.93 2.50 -13.39
N THR A 213 -7.36 2.76 -12.21
CA THR A 213 -8.10 3.08 -10.99
C THR A 213 -8.90 4.39 -11.13
N GLU A 214 -8.35 5.38 -11.84
CA GLU A 214 -9.02 6.67 -12.08
C GLU A 214 -10.04 6.63 -13.23
N THR A 215 -10.09 5.55 -14.01
CA THR A 215 -10.97 5.46 -15.16
C THR A 215 -12.41 5.23 -14.70
N ASP A 216 -13.30 6.20 -14.98
CA ASP A 216 -14.73 6.10 -14.66
C ASP A 216 -15.35 4.85 -15.32
N GLY A 217 -16.11 4.09 -14.53
CA GLY A 217 -16.73 2.86 -14.96
C GLY A 217 -15.78 1.66 -15.09
N PHE A 218 -14.53 1.75 -14.63
CA PHE A 218 -13.64 0.61 -14.52
C PHE A 218 -13.88 -0.14 -13.20
N PHE A 219 -14.13 -1.44 -13.25
CA PHE A 219 -14.41 -2.26 -12.07
C PHE A 219 -13.39 -3.37 -11.85
N GLU A 220 -13.03 -4.14 -12.86
CA GLU A 220 -12.19 -5.32 -12.68
C GLU A 220 -11.27 -5.59 -13.87
N LEU A 221 -10.03 -6.01 -13.57
CA LEU A 221 -9.08 -6.58 -14.51
C LEU A 221 -8.42 -7.81 -13.87
N LYS A 222 -8.72 -9.01 -14.38
CA LYS A 222 -8.29 -10.26 -13.78
C LYS A 222 -7.80 -11.26 -14.82
N ARG A 223 -6.83 -12.10 -14.44
CA ARG A 223 -6.42 -13.31 -15.16
C ARG A 223 -6.12 -14.43 -14.18
N SER A 224 -6.07 -15.69 -14.68
CA SER A 224 -5.73 -16.86 -13.87
C SER A 224 -4.34 -16.74 -13.26
N ARG A 225 -4.19 -17.21 -12.02
CA ARG A 225 -2.90 -17.29 -11.34
C ARG A 225 -2.25 -18.63 -11.68
N ASP A 226 -1.19 -18.60 -12.45
CA ASP A 226 -0.41 -19.77 -12.86
C ASP A 226 0.85 -19.99 -12.00
N ARG A 227 1.09 -19.11 -11.02
CA ARG A 227 2.25 -19.11 -10.13
C ARG A 227 1.83 -19.00 -8.67
N LYS A 228 2.65 -19.63 -7.81
CA LYS A 228 2.57 -19.38 -6.36
C LYS A 228 3.27 -18.07 -6.00
N PRO A 229 2.97 -17.47 -4.83
CA PRO A 229 3.73 -16.36 -4.30
C PRO A 229 5.24 -16.67 -4.26
N SER A 230 6.06 -15.76 -4.81
CA SER A 230 7.53 -15.78 -4.69
C SER A 230 7.95 -14.60 -3.84
N PHE A 231 8.88 -14.81 -2.91
CA PHE A 231 9.29 -13.83 -1.90
C PHE A 231 10.74 -13.36 -2.12
N ASP A 232 11.25 -13.48 -3.35
CA ASP A 232 12.62 -13.12 -3.79
C ASP A 232 12.85 -11.61 -3.77
#